data_0f3302fbd4da233db1b19c13e4195d7a
#
_entry.id   0f3302fbd4da233db1b19c13e4195d7a
#
_cell.length_a   1.000
_cell.length_b   1.000
_cell.length_c   1.000
_cell.angle_alpha   90.00
_cell.angle_beta   90.00
_cell.angle_gamma   90.00
#
_symmetry.space_group_name_H-M   'P 1'
#
loop_
_entity.id
_entity.type
_entity.pdbx_description
1 polymer ?
#
loop_
_entity_poly.entity_id
_entity_poly.type
_entity_poly.pdbx_seq_one_letter_code
_entity_poly.pdbx_strand_id
1 'polypeptide(L)'
;MRKRVGIARAIAGAPRYLLYDEPTSGLDPVNANVIDALVKRLDLELGVTSVMVTHDVRGAFNVADKIALLSEGKIVLQGTPEEFRESTDPKVKAFLERDFESEHHFAA
;
A
#
# COMPACT_ATOMS: atom_id res chain seq x y z
N MET A 1 -2.71 3.88 -19.67
CA MET A 1 -2.06 4.13 -18.38
C MET A 1 -0.89 3.16 -18.16
N ARG A 2 0.28 3.73 -17.93
CA ARG A 2 1.52 2.94 -17.80
C ARG A 2 1.49 1.93 -16.64
N LYS A 3 0.88 2.31 -15.50
CA LYS A 3 0.80 1.43 -14.32
C LYS A 3 0.00 0.16 -14.60
N ARG A 4 -1.14 0.28 -15.27
CA ARG A 4 -1.97 -0.87 -15.64
C ARG A 4 -1.26 -1.79 -16.63
N VAL A 5 -0.55 -1.22 -17.60
CA VAL A 5 0.23 -1.99 -18.58
C VAL A 5 1.36 -2.75 -17.88
N GLY A 6 2.03 -2.10 -16.93
CA GLY A 6 3.08 -2.75 -16.16
C GLY A 6 2.57 -3.93 -15.35
N ILE A 7 1.40 -3.78 -14.71
CA ILE A 7 0.76 -4.87 -13.96
C ILE A 7 0.36 -6.01 -14.91
N ALA A 8 -0.25 -5.69 -16.06
CA ALA A 8 -0.64 -6.69 -17.04
C ALA A 8 0.57 -7.50 -17.54
N ARG A 9 1.69 -6.85 -17.77
CA ARG A 9 2.94 -7.53 -18.16
C ARG A 9 3.46 -8.46 -17.07
N ALA A 10 3.40 -8.02 -15.82
CA ALA A 10 3.86 -8.80 -14.67
C ALA A 10 3.07 -10.10 -14.52
N ILE A 11 1.76 -10.08 -14.76
CA ILE A 11 0.91 -11.26 -14.58
C ILE A 11 0.85 -12.18 -15.80
N ALA A 12 1.35 -11.74 -16.96
CA ALA A 12 1.30 -12.52 -18.21
C ALA A 12 1.99 -13.87 -18.09
N GLY A 13 3.02 -14.00 -17.24
CA GLY A 13 3.73 -15.24 -16.98
C GLY A 13 3.16 -16.12 -15.88
N ALA A 14 1.97 -15.81 -15.36
CA ALA A 14 1.29 -16.49 -14.25
C ALA A 14 2.20 -16.68 -13.03
N PRO A 15 2.74 -15.61 -12.45
CA PRO A 15 3.66 -15.71 -11.31
C PRO A 15 2.92 -16.11 -10.05
N ARG A 16 3.67 -16.66 -9.05
CA ARG A 16 3.15 -16.91 -7.71
C ARG A 16 3.25 -15.70 -6.81
N TYR A 17 4.22 -14.83 -7.09
CA TYR A 17 4.53 -13.65 -6.28
C TYR A 17 4.58 -12.44 -7.19
N LEU A 18 4.00 -11.35 -6.73
CA LEU A 18 4.09 -10.04 -7.38
C LEU A 18 4.73 -9.04 -6.43
N LEU A 19 5.67 -8.26 -6.95
CA LEU A 19 6.29 -7.18 -6.21
C LEU A 19 5.87 -5.86 -6.83
N TYR A 20 5.27 -5.00 -6.03
CA TYR A 20 4.88 -3.64 -6.43
C TYR A 20 5.79 -2.64 -5.73
N ASP A 21 6.42 -1.76 -6.49
CA ASP A 21 7.25 -0.69 -5.97
C ASP A 21 6.58 0.64 -6.26
N GLU A 22 6.04 1.27 -5.22
CA GLU A 22 5.33 2.55 -5.29
C GLU A 22 4.30 2.61 -6.42
N PRO A 23 3.33 1.68 -6.47
CA PRO A 23 2.45 1.53 -7.63
C PRO A 23 1.53 2.73 -7.88
N THR A 24 1.27 3.54 -6.86
CA THR A 24 0.40 4.72 -6.95
C THR A 24 1.18 6.04 -7.00
N SER A 25 2.51 5.97 -7.02
CA SER A 25 3.36 7.16 -7.07
C SER A 25 3.07 8.01 -8.31
N GLY A 26 2.91 9.30 -8.10
CA GLY A 26 2.62 10.25 -9.17
C GLY A 26 1.17 10.26 -9.65
N LEU A 27 0.30 9.45 -9.05
CA LEU A 27 -1.12 9.42 -9.40
C LEU A 27 -1.93 10.31 -8.45
N ASP A 28 -2.99 10.92 -8.97
CA ASP A 28 -3.98 11.60 -8.15
C ASP A 28 -4.80 10.58 -7.33
N PRO A 29 -5.54 11.02 -6.29
CA PRO A 29 -6.28 10.09 -5.42
C PRO A 29 -7.25 9.17 -6.14
N VAL A 30 -7.93 9.66 -7.18
CA VAL A 30 -8.90 8.85 -7.93
C VAL A 30 -8.20 7.72 -8.67
N ASN A 31 -7.13 8.03 -9.40
CA ASN A 31 -6.37 7.03 -10.13
C ASN A 31 -5.59 6.09 -9.21
N ALA A 32 -5.11 6.59 -8.07
CA ALA A 32 -4.49 5.74 -7.05
C ALA A 32 -5.47 4.69 -6.53
N ASN A 33 -6.72 5.08 -6.23
CA ASN A 33 -7.75 4.15 -5.79
C ASN A 33 -8.05 3.09 -6.85
N VAL A 34 -8.03 3.44 -8.12
CA VAL A 34 -8.24 2.49 -9.22
C VAL A 34 -7.14 1.42 -9.23
N ILE A 35 -5.87 1.83 -9.05
CA ILE A 35 -4.75 0.90 -9.00
C ILE A 35 -4.83 0.01 -7.75
N ASP A 36 -5.14 0.58 -6.59
CA ASP A 36 -5.31 -0.19 -5.35
C ASP A 36 -6.41 -1.24 -5.48
N ALA A 37 -7.54 -0.88 -6.07
CA ALA A 37 -8.64 -1.82 -6.33
C ALA A 37 -8.20 -2.93 -7.30
N LEU A 38 -7.42 -2.61 -8.31
CA LEU A 38 -6.90 -3.59 -9.26
C LEU A 38 -5.96 -4.59 -8.57
N VAL A 39 -5.04 -4.11 -7.75
CA VAL A 39 -4.13 -4.97 -6.99
C VAL A 39 -4.91 -5.95 -6.12
N LYS A 40 -5.88 -5.45 -5.37
CA LYS A 40 -6.71 -6.27 -4.49
C LYS A 40 -7.50 -7.32 -5.27
N ARG A 41 -8.06 -6.94 -6.39
CA ARG A 41 -8.81 -7.83 -7.28
C ARG A 41 -7.93 -8.94 -7.83
N LEU A 42 -6.72 -8.60 -8.28
CA LEU A 42 -5.78 -9.59 -8.81
C LEU A 42 -5.36 -10.60 -7.74
N ASP A 43 -5.13 -10.15 -6.51
CA ASP A 43 -4.82 -11.05 -5.41
C ASP A 43 -5.94 -12.07 -5.17
N LEU A 44 -7.18 -11.61 -5.21
CA LEU A 44 -8.35 -12.48 -5.01
C LEU A 44 -8.57 -13.43 -6.18
N GLU A 45 -8.47 -12.96 -7.41
CA GLU A 45 -8.76 -13.75 -8.59
C GLU A 45 -7.66 -14.71 -8.98
N LEU A 46 -6.39 -14.30 -8.84
CA LEU A 46 -5.24 -15.09 -9.25
C LEU A 46 -4.60 -15.89 -8.12
N GLY A 47 -4.95 -15.60 -6.88
CA GLY A 47 -4.34 -16.27 -5.74
C GLY A 47 -2.86 -16.03 -5.59
N VAL A 48 -2.36 -14.91 -6.10
CA VAL A 48 -0.95 -14.54 -5.97
C VAL A 48 -0.67 -13.96 -4.60
N THR A 49 0.58 -14.08 -4.16
CA THR A 49 1.07 -13.37 -2.97
C THR A 49 1.74 -12.08 -3.43
N SER A 50 1.26 -10.95 -2.95
CA SER A 50 1.77 -9.64 -3.35
C SER A 50 2.52 -8.97 -2.21
N VAL A 51 3.65 -8.35 -2.54
CA VAL A 51 4.40 -7.49 -1.64
C VAL A 51 4.45 -6.10 -2.25
N MET A 52 4.02 -5.12 -1.50
CA MET A 52 3.98 -3.73 -1.97
C MET A 52 4.89 -2.88 -1.09
N VAL A 53 5.80 -2.15 -1.74
CA VAL A 53 6.62 -1.14 -1.07
C VAL A 53 6.02 0.21 -1.40
N THR A 54 5.60 0.95 -0.38
CA THR A 54 4.97 2.26 -0.57
C THR A 54 5.11 3.13 0.66
N HIS A 55 5.11 4.44 0.48
CA HIS A 55 4.94 5.41 1.56
C HIS A 55 3.52 5.96 1.64
N ASP A 56 2.64 5.47 0.79
CA ASP A 56 1.20 5.80 0.81
C ASP A 56 0.50 4.92 1.85
N VAL A 57 0.38 5.43 3.07
CA VAL A 57 -0.22 4.70 4.20
C VAL A 57 -1.67 4.35 3.93
N ARG A 58 -2.43 5.28 3.37
CA ARG A 58 -3.84 5.08 3.07
C ARG A 58 -4.05 3.92 2.08
N GLY A 59 -3.28 3.90 1.00
CA GLY A 59 -3.32 2.82 0.03
C GLY A 59 -2.94 1.49 0.64
N ALA A 60 -1.90 1.48 1.47
CA ALA A 60 -1.47 0.27 2.17
C ALA A 60 -2.58 -0.28 3.07
N PHE A 61 -3.26 0.58 3.83
CA PHE A 61 -4.36 0.18 4.71
C PHE A 61 -5.56 -0.37 3.93
N ASN A 62 -5.79 0.13 2.72
CA ASN A 62 -6.90 -0.33 1.88
C ASN A 62 -6.65 -1.69 1.25
N VAL A 63 -5.40 -2.04 1.00
CA VAL A 63 -5.04 -3.21 0.19
C VAL A 63 -4.44 -4.34 1.02
N ALA A 64 -3.64 -4.02 2.04
CA ALA A 64 -2.81 -5.01 2.71
C ALA A 64 -3.55 -5.83 3.76
N ASP A 65 -3.23 -7.12 3.82
CA ASP A 65 -3.61 -8.00 4.92
C ASP A 65 -2.65 -7.82 6.10
N LYS A 66 -1.38 -7.59 5.79
CA LYS A 66 -0.32 -7.32 6.78
C LYS A 66 0.53 -6.16 6.32
N ILE A 67 0.96 -5.35 7.27
CA ILE A 67 1.77 -4.16 7.05
C ILE A 67 3.04 -4.27 7.88
N ALA A 68 4.15 -3.81 7.34
CA ALA A 68 5.39 -3.66 8.07
C ALA A 68 5.86 -2.21 7.92
N LEU A 69 6.07 -1.53 9.02
CA LEU A 69 6.61 -0.17 9.04
C LEU A 69 8.12 -0.23 9.18
N LEU A 70 8.80 0.30 8.17
CA LEU A 70 10.26 0.35 8.15
C LEU A 70 10.72 1.77 8.48
N SER A 71 11.62 1.89 9.45
CA SER A 71 12.21 3.17 9.83
C SER A 71 13.66 2.96 10.25
N GLU A 72 14.55 3.79 9.70
CA GLU A 72 15.98 3.75 10.00
C GLU A 72 16.61 2.36 9.82
N GLY A 73 16.20 1.66 8.77
CA GLY A 73 16.70 0.33 8.43
C GLY A 73 16.16 -0.80 9.30
N LYS A 74 15.16 -0.53 10.13
CA LYS A 74 14.56 -1.54 11.02
C LYS A 74 13.05 -1.58 10.89
N ILE A 75 12.48 -2.75 11.12
CA ILE A 75 11.02 -2.91 11.20
C ILE A 75 10.58 -2.48 12.60
N VAL A 76 9.76 -1.42 12.66
CA VAL A 76 9.23 -0.88 13.91
C VAL A 76 8.04 -1.68 14.40
N LEU A 77 7.14 -2.02 13.49
CA LEU A 77 5.94 -2.82 13.79
C LEU A 77 5.57 -3.61 12.54
N GLN A 78 5.09 -4.82 12.76
CA GLN A 78 4.55 -5.67 11.71
C GLN A 78 3.25 -6.28 12.22
N GLY A 79 2.18 -6.19 11.42
CA GLY A 79 0.89 -6.73 11.81
C GLY A 79 -0.22 -6.32 10.86
N THR A 80 -1.46 -6.54 11.29
CA THR A 80 -2.65 -6.15 10.52
C THR A 80 -2.87 -4.65 10.57
N PRO A 81 -3.69 -4.08 9.65
CA PRO A 81 -4.06 -2.68 9.74
C PRO A 81 -4.67 -2.30 11.09
N GLU A 82 -5.49 -3.17 11.69
CA GLU A 82 -6.08 -2.95 12.99
C GLU A 82 -5.04 -2.82 14.09
N GLU A 83 -4.03 -3.70 14.07
CA GLU A 83 -2.93 -3.65 15.03
C GLU A 83 -2.15 -2.34 14.95
N PHE A 84 -1.98 -1.80 13.73
CA PHE A 84 -1.36 -0.48 13.55
C PHE A 84 -2.21 0.64 14.16
N ARG A 85 -3.51 0.62 13.96
CA ARG A 85 -4.41 1.62 14.50
C ARG A 85 -4.47 1.59 16.03
N GLU A 86 -4.34 0.41 16.62
CA GLU A 86 -4.35 0.20 18.07
C GLU A 86 -2.98 0.39 18.72
N SER A 87 -1.92 0.54 17.94
CA SER A 87 -0.56 0.66 18.43
C SER A 87 -0.37 1.89 19.32
N THR A 88 0.32 1.71 20.43
CA THR A 88 0.74 2.79 21.31
C THR A 88 2.15 3.30 21.03
N ASP A 89 2.85 2.69 20.06
CA ASP A 89 4.20 3.09 19.68
C ASP A 89 4.19 4.51 19.11
N PRO A 90 5.00 5.44 19.69
CA PRO A 90 5.02 6.83 19.20
C PRO A 90 5.44 6.97 17.74
N LYS A 91 6.29 6.10 17.22
CA LYS A 91 6.71 6.14 15.82
C LYS A 91 5.57 5.77 14.88
N VAL A 92 4.78 4.78 15.25
CA VAL A 92 3.60 4.37 14.48
C VAL A 92 2.56 5.48 14.49
N LYS A 93 2.27 6.05 15.66
CA LYS A 93 1.32 7.17 15.78
C LYS A 93 1.75 8.38 14.97
N ALA A 94 3.01 8.75 15.03
CA ALA A 94 3.55 9.88 14.28
C ALA A 94 3.42 9.65 12.76
N PHE A 95 3.64 8.45 12.30
CA PHE A 95 3.52 8.09 10.90
C PHE A 95 2.07 8.18 10.42
N LEU A 96 1.13 7.67 11.20
CA LEU A 96 -0.30 7.74 10.89
C LEU A 96 -0.81 9.18 10.90
N GLU A 97 -0.38 9.98 11.86
CA GLU A 97 -0.75 11.40 11.96
C GLU A 97 -0.28 12.22 10.76
N ARG A 98 0.93 11.95 10.26
CA ARG A 98 1.44 12.60 9.05
C ARG A 98 0.52 12.41 7.86
N ASP A 99 0.02 11.20 7.69
CA ASP A 99 -0.86 10.88 6.58
C ASP A 99 -2.19 11.64 6.72
N PHE A 100 -2.74 11.68 7.92
CA PHE A 100 -3.94 12.45 8.22
C PHE A 100 -3.77 13.95 7.97
N GLU A 101 -2.66 14.52 8.39
CA GLU A 101 -2.37 15.94 8.15
C GLU A 101 -2.28 16.23 6.65
N SER A 102 -1.63 15.37 5.89
CA SER A 102 -1.54 15.49 4.43
C SER A 102 -2.93 15.47 3.79
N GLU A 103 -3.81 14.59 4.22
CA GLU A 103 -5.18 14.52 3.73
C GLU A 103 -5.97 15.79 4.04
N HIS A 104 -5.87 16.29 5.25
CA HIS A 104 -6.54 17.54 5.64
C HIS A 104 -6.01 18.73 4.86
N HIS A 105 -4.73 18.76 4.59
CA HIS A 105 -4.12 19.83 3.80
C HIS A 105 -4.67 19.87 2.37
N PHE A 106 -4.88 18.72 1.77
CA PHE A 106 -5.44 18.62 0.41
C PHE A 106 -6.96 18.80 0.38
N ALA A 107 -7.64 18.52 1.46
CA ALA A 107 -9.09 18.66 1.57
C ALA A 107 -9.54 20.11 1.81
N ALA A 108 -8.64 20.94 2.25
CA ALA A 108 -8.91 22.35 2.47
C ALA A 108 -8.79 23.14 1.17
#